data_50818e32ebddf774fca30b255cc9fa16
#
_entry.id   50818e32ebddf774fca30b255cc9fa16
#
_cell.length_a   1.000
_cell.length_b   1.000
_cell.length_c   1.000
_cell.angle_alpha   90.00
_cell.angle_beta   90.00
_cell.angle_gamma   90.00
#
_symmetry.space_group_name_H-M   'P 1'
#
loop_
_entity.id
_entity.type
_entity.pdbx_description
1 polymer ?
#
loop_
_entity_poly.entity_id
_entity_poly.type
_entity_poly.pdbx_seq_one_letter_code
_entity_poly.pdbx_strand_id
1 'polypeptide(L)'
;MNLSKDTVNVLKNFATINPNLVFKPGQKLKTISESKTILASATIVEDFPEEFGVYDLNEFLSVLSLIESPTLEFEDKAVLITGSGQKIRYFFSESSILTTPQKDIQMPDPEVGVNIEEDKLNQIRKAAAVLGHTELAITGNNGLIIASVLDTKDSTSNLFEVELDKDNSCKTEFNFVVSIPNLKLLPGDYFVSISSKLISNWTNSNYPVDYFIALEKNSSYDV
;
A
#
# COMPACT_ATOMS: atom_id res chain seq x y z
N MET A 1 -24.87 3.57 7.98
CA MET A 1 -23.41 3.70 8.27
C MET A 1 -22.86 4.90 7.53
N ASN A 2 -21.97 5.69 8.14
CA ASN A 2 -21.27 6.80 7.46
C ASN A 2 -19.78 6.49 7.46
N LEU A 3 -19.10 6.67 6.32
CA LEU A 3 -17.68 6.44 6.22
C LEU A 3 -16.90 7.66 6.76
N SER A 4 -15.88 7.39 7.57
CA SER A 4 -14.93 8.42 8.03
C SER A 4 -14.05 8.90 6.87
N LYS A 5 -13.45 10.07 7.02
CA LYS A 5 -12.49 10.60 6.04
C LYS A 5 -11.29 9.67 5.87
N ASP A 6 -10.84 9.05 6.96
CA ASP A 6 -9.69 8.15 6.94
C ASP A 6 -10.01 6.87 6.19
N THR A 7 -11.19 6.29 6.39
CA THR A 7 -11.65 5.14 5.59
C THR A 7 -11.77 5.49 4.10
N VAL A 8 -12.31 6.66 3.77
CA VAL A 8 -12.37 7.12 2.37
C VAL A 8 -10.95 7.30 1.79
N ASN A 9 -9.99 7.80 2.55
CA ASN A 9 -8.59 7.93 2.12
C ASN A 9 -7.95 6.56 1.89
N VAL A 10 -8.18 5.59 2.77
CA VAL A 10 -7.74 4.20 2.60
C VAL A 10 -8.33 3.59 1.34
N LEU A 11 -9.64 3.74 1.11
CA LEU A 11 -10.31 3.22 -0.09
C LEU A 11 -9.76 3.86 -1.37
N LYS A 12 -9.51 5.18 -1.39
CA LYS A 12 -8.86 5.87 -2.51
C LYS A 12 -7.47 5.34 -2.80
N ASN A 13 -6.69 5.07 -1.77
CA ASN A 13 -5.38 4.47 -1.91
C ASN A 13 -5.48 3.03 -2.46
N PHE A 14 -6.37 2.21 -1.90
CA PHE A 14 -6.59 0.84 -2.37
C PHE A 14 -7.03 0.79 -3.83
N ALA A 15 -7.85 1.74 -4.29
CA ALA A 15 -8.23 1.87 -5.70
C ALA A 15 -7.03 2.09 -6.63
N THR A 16 -5.92 2.67 -6.15
CA THR A 16 -4.68 2.79 -6.95
C THR A 16 -3.94 1.45 -7.07
N ILE A 17 -4.14 0.54 -6.12
CA ILE A 17 -3.52 -0.79 -6.10
C ILE A 17 -4.32 -1.76 -6.97
N ASN A 18 -5.64 -1.81 -6.74
CA ASN A 18 -6.59 -2.64 -7.48
C ASN A 18 -7.97 -1.97 -7.51
N PRO A 19 -8.62 -1.85 -8.68
CA PRO A 19 -9.99 -1.35 -8.75
C PRO A 19 -11.02 -2.27 -8.08
N ASN A 20 -10.73 -3.58 -7.95
CA ASN A 20 -11.62 -4.51 -7.29
C ASN A 20 -11.41 -4.49 -5.77
N LEU A 21 -12.51 -4.55 -5.02
CA LEU A 21 -12.46 -4.73 -3.58
C LEU A 21 -13.60 -5.63 -3.11
N VAL A 22 -13.28 -6.59 -2.25
CA VAL A 22 -14.28 -7.36 -1.49
C VAL A 22 -14.26 -6.86 -0.05
N PHE A 23 -15.35 -6.30 0.38
CA PHE A 23 -15.61 -5.99 1.77
C PHE A 23 -16.02 -7.26 2.49
N LYS A 24 -15.56 -7.45 3.71
CA LYS A 24 -15.95 -8.57 4.57
C LYS A 24 -16.54 -8.04 5.86
N PRO A 25 -17.38 -8.82 6.55
CA PRO A 25 -17.85 -8.43 7.88
C PRO A 25 -16.73 -8.04 8.80
N GLY A 26 -16.91 -6.93 9.54
CA GLY A 26 -15.90 -6.39 10.45
C GLY A 26 -15.17 -5.16 9.89
N GLN A 27 -14.01 -4.88 10.47
CA GLN A 27 -13.26 -3.63 10.30
C GLN A 27 -12.02 -3.77 9.40
N LYS A 28 -11.76 -4.95 8.82
CA LYS A 28 -10.56 -5.19 8.01
C LYS A 28 -10.84 -5.08 6.52
N LEU A 29 -10.08 -4.21 5.87
CA LEU A 29 -10.02 -4.09 4.42
C LEU A 29 -8.70 -4.67 3.90
N LYS A 30 -8.75 -5.39 2.78
CA LYS A 30 -7.56 -5.96 2.15
C LYS A 30 -7.66 -5.85 0.64
N THR A 31 -6.56 -5.49 0.01
CA THR A 31 -6.43 -5.45 -1.44
C THR A 31 -5.12 -6.10 -1.90
N ILE A 32 -5.08 -6.54 -3.14
CA ILE A 32 -3.87 -7.10 -3.76
C ILE A 32 -3.80 -6.63 -5.20
N SER A 33 -2.61 -6.23 -5.67
CA SER A 33 -2.41 -5.88 -7.07
C SER A 33 -2.62 -7.08 -7.99
N GLU A 34 -2.98 -6.85 -9.25
CA GLU A 34 -3.12 -7.92 -10.26
C GLU A 34 -1.83 -8.71 -10.44
N SER A 35 -0.68 -8.03 -10.40
CA SER A 35 0.65 -8.65 -10.44
C SER A 35 1.02 -9.42 -9.17
N LYS A 36 0.23 -9.28 -8.10
CA LYS A 36 0.48 -9.86 -6.77
C LYS A 36 1.80 -9.41 -6.13
N THR A 37 2.30 -8.25 -6.52
CA THR A 37 3.53 -7.65 -5.97
C THR A 37 3.26 -6.72 -4.80
N ILE A 38 2.01 -6.29 -4.59
CA ILE A 38 1.57 -5.45 -3.47
C ILE A 38 0.33 -6.10 -2.86
N LEU A 39 0.35 -6.29 -1.54
CA LEU A 39 -0.84 -6.55 -0.74
C LEU A 39 -0.93 -5.46 0.32
N ALA A 40 -2.11 -4.87 0.48
CA ALA A 40 -2.36 -3.92 1.56
C ALA A 40 -3.47 -4.42 2.48
N SER A 41 -3.32 -4.17 3.78
CA SER A 41 -4.28 -4.48 4.82
C SER A 41 -4.49 -3.27 5.71
N ALA A 42 -5.74 -2.88 5.92
CA ALA A 42 -6.11 -1.76 6.78
C ALA A 42 -7.12 -2.20 7.84
N THR A 43 -7.02 -1.61 9.04
CA THR A 43 -8.08 -1.66 10.04
C THR A 43 -8.77 -0.32 10.08
N ILE A 44 -10.07 -0.29 9.83
CA ILE A 44 -10.89 0.93 9.79
C ILE A 44 -11.82 1.02 11.01
N VAL A 45 -12.44 2.18 11.20
CA VAL A 45 -13.34 2.40 12.34
C VAL A 45 -14.75 1.86 12.12
N GLU A 46 -15.17 1.73 10.86
CA GLU A 46 -16.50 1.20 10.51
C GLU A 46 -16.51 -0.33 10.55
N ASP A 47 -17.59 -0.87 11.03
CA ASP A 47 -17.86 -2.32 11.06
C ASP A 47 -18.85 -2.67 9.95
N PHE A 48 -18.34 -3.27 8.87
CA PHE A 48 -19.19 -3.69 7.74
C PHE A 48 -20.03 -4.90 8.14
N PRO A 49 -21.36 -4.88 7.83
CA PRO A 49 -22.28 -5.90 8.34
C PRO A 49 -22.20 -7.23 7.59
N GLU A 50 -21.79 -7.21 6.32
CA GLU A 50 -21.83 -8.36 5.42
C GLU A 50 -20.75 -8.32 4.35
N GLU A 51 -20.55 -9.45 3.66
CA GLU A 51 -19.63 -9.51 2.52
C GLU A 51 -20.31 -8.97 1.27
N PHE A 52 -19.61 -8.06 0.56
CA PHE A 52 -20.02 -7.58 -0.76
C PHE A 52 -18.82 -7.22 -1.62
N GLY A 53 -19.00 -7.34 -2.93
CA GLY A 53 -18.00 -7.03 -3.92
C GLY A 53 -18.22 -5.70 -4.61
N VAL A 54 -17.17 -4.93 -4.84
CA VAL A 54 -17.12 -3.73 -5.68
C VAL A 54 -16.16 -3.98 -6.83
N TYR A 55 -16.67 -3.93 -8.07
CA TYR A 55 -15.87 -4.17 -9.26
C TYR A 55 -14.97 -2.98 -9.60
N ASP A 56 -15.51 -1.76 -9.50
CA ASP A 56 -14.73 -0.52 -9.71
C ASP A 56 -14.85 0.38 -8.48
N LEU A 57 -13.81 0.35 -7.66
CA LEU A 57 -13.75 1.15 -6.43
C LEU A 57 -13.69 2.66 -6.73
N ASN A 58 -13.15 3.08 -7.89
CA ASN A 58 -13.15 4.50 -8.28
C ASN A 58 -14.58 4.96 -8.61
N GLU A 59 -15.36 4.12 -9.31
CA GLU A 59 -16.77 4.40 -9.57
C GLU A 59 -17.55 4.50 -8.25
N PHE A 60 -17.39 3.53 -7.35
CA PHE A 60 -18.04 3.53 -6.04
C PHE A 60 -17.72 4.80 -5.24
N LEU A 61 -16.45 5.18 -5.17
CA LEU A 61 -16.02 6.42 -4.50
C LEU A 61 -16.57 7.68 -5.17
N SER A 62 -16.68 7.67 -6.50
CA SER A 62 -17.28 8.77 -7.26
C SER A 62 -18.77 8.89 -6.96
N VAL A 63 -19.48 7.77 -6.90
CA VAL A 63 -20.90 7.72 -6.51
C VAL A 63 -21.12 8.24 -5.09
N LEU A 64 -20.25 7.83 -4.12
CA LEU A 64 -20.31 8.37 -2.77
C LEU A 64 -20.12 9.89 -2.72
N SER A 65 -19.29 10.44 -3.60
CA SER A 65 -19.01 11.88 -3.63
C SER A 65 -20.14 12.74 -4.19
N LEU A 66 -21.14 12.14 -4.85
CA LEU A 66 -22.32 12.85 -5.36
C LEU A 66 -23.24 13.35 -4.25
N ILE A 67 -23.17 12.75 -3.07
CA ILE A 67 -24.04 13.06 -1.92
C ILE A 67 -23.17 13.64 -0.80
N GLU A 68 -23.53 14.80 -0.30
CA GLU A 68 -22.90 15.38 0.87
C GLU A 68 -23.23 14.57 2.13
N SER A 69 -22.21 14.13 2.86
CA SER A 69 -22.34 13.32 4.09
C SER A 69 -23.21 12.06 3.89
N PRO A 70 -22.84 11.17 2.94
CA PRO A 70 -23.65 10.04 2.56
C PRO A 70 -23.80 9.03 3.70
N THR A 71 -25.03 8.51 3.87
CA THR A 71 -25.34 7.38 4.74
C THR A 71 -25.55 6.14 3.89
N LEU A 72 -24.91 5.04 4.27
CA LEU A 72 -24.97 3.73 3.62
C LEU A 72 -25.94 2.83 4.39
N GLU A 73 -26.92 2.26 3.68
CA GLU A 73 -27.84 1.24 4.17
C GLU A 73 -27.69 0.01 3.30
N PHE A 74 -27.35 -1.13 3.90
CA PHE A 74 -27.06 -2.37 3.17
C PHE A 74 -28.35 -3.13 2.89
N GLU A 75 -28.50 -3.60 1.65
CA GLU A 75 -29.59 -4.44 1.15
C GLU A 75 -28.98 -5.73 0.57
N ASP A 76 -29.77 -6.78 0.35
CA ASP A 76 -29.32 -8.10 -0.11
C ASP A 76 -28.30 -8.07 -1.30
N LYS A 77 -28.47 -7.16 -2.27
CA LYS A 77 -27.64 -7.08 -3.48
C LYS A 77 -27.13 -5.68 -3.80
N ALA A 78 -27.30 -4.74 -2.91
CA ALA A 78 -27.00 -3.35 -3.15
C ALA A 78 -26.74 -2.59 -1.85
N VAL A 79 -26.05 -1.48 -1.94
CA VAL A 79 -26.03 -0.47 -0.89
C VAL A 79 -26.84 0.74 -1.35
N LEU A 80 -27.73 1.17 -0.48
CA LEU A 80 -28.48 2.39 -0.63
C LEU A 80 -27.69 3.53 -0.03
N ILE A 81 -27.35 4.52 -0.85
CA ILE A 81 -26.57 5.69 -0.46
C ILE A 81 -27.54 6.87 -0.42
N THR A 82 -27.74 7.46 0.76
CA THR A 82 -28.72 8.53 0.99
C THR A 82 -28.09 9.74 1.65
N GLY A 83 -28.61 10.93 1.39
CA GLY A 83 -28.23 12.18 2.05
C GLY A 83 -28.78 13.39 1.29
N SER A 84 -29.02 14.51 1.98
CA SER A 84 -29.50 15.77 1.40
C SER A 84 -30.70 15.63 0.46
N GLY A 85 -31.62 14.69 0.74
CA GLY A 85 -32.79 14.41 -0.09
C GLY A 85 -32.50 13.60 -1.37
N GLN A 86 -31.27 13.17 -1.57
CA GLN A 86 -30.81 12.34 -2.69
C GLN A 86 -30.75 10.87 -2.28
N LYS A 87 -30.86 9.98 -3.28
CA LYS A 87 -30.83 8.54 -3.07
C LYS A 87 -30.23 7.85 -4.29
N ILE A 88 -29.21 7.04 -4.07
CA ILE A 88 -28.56 6.22 -5.09
C ILE A 88 -28.56 4.78 -4.61
N ARG A 89 -28.92 3.83 -5.47
CA ARG A 89 -28.76 2.40 -5.22
C ARG A 89 -27.57 1.89 -6.04
N TYR A 90 -26.52 1.45 -5.36
CA TYR A 90 -25.32 0.88 -5.98
C TYR A 90 -25.35 -0.64 -5.82
N PHE A 91 -25.36 -1.37 -6.94
CA PHE A 91 -25.43 -2.83 -6.95
C PHE A 91 -24.04 -3.45 -6.75
N PHE A 92 -24.01 -4.52 -5.95
CA PHE A 92 -22.80 -5.28 -5.69
C PHE A 92 -22.42 -6.15 -6.88
N SER A 93 -21.12 -6.44 -6.98
CA SER A 93 -20.57 -7.42 -7.89
C SER A 93 -20.36 -8.76 -7.18
N GLU A 94 -20.43 -9.85 -7.92
CA GLU A 94 -20.12 -11.19 -7.40
C GLU A 94 -18.66 -11.26 -6.95
N SER A 95 -18.42 -11.59 -5.68
CA SER A 95 -17.05 -11.67 -5.11
C SER A 95 -16.15 -12.67 -5.85
N SER A 96 -16.74 -13.70 -6.47
CA SER A 96 -16.02 -14.76 -7.19
C SER A 96 -15.30 -14.29 -8.46
N ILE A 97 -15.72 -13.17 -9.05
CA ILE A 97 -15.08 -12.60 -10.26
C ILE A 97 -14.03 -11.54 -9.92
N LEU A 98 -13.88 -11.18 -8.65
CA LEU A 98 -13.02 -10.10 -8.21
C LEU A 98 -11.63 -10.62 -7.80
N THR A 99 -10.60 -9.85 -8.13
CA THR A 99 -9.24 -10.12 -7.66
C THR A 99 -9.11 -9.66 -6.20
N THR A 100 -8.97 -10.60 -5.28
CA THR A 100 -8.88 -10.35 -3.84
C THR A 100 -7.83 -11.25 -3.18
N PRO A 101 -7.23 -10.83 -2.07
CA PRO A 101 -6.31 -11.69 -1.32
C PRO A 101 -7.01 -12.96 -0.81
N GLN A 102 -6.47 -14.12 -1.18
CA GLN A 102 -7.02 -15.42 -0.79
C GLN A 102 -6.51 -15.90 0.57
N LYS A 103 -5.34 -15.40 0.99
CA LYS A 103 -4.68 -15.77 2.24
C LYS A 103 -4.08 -14.53 2.90
N ASP A 104 -3.91 -14.58 4.21
CA ASP A 104 -3.13 -13.59 4.94
C ASP A 104 -1.65 -13.84 4.68
N ILE A 105 -0.92 -12.74 4.44
CA ILE A 105 0.54 -12.78 4.41
C ILE A 105 1.03 -12.59 5.85
N GLN A 106 1.93 -13.48 6.26
CA GLN A 106 2.72 -13.30 7.47
C GLN A 106 4.11 -12.86 7.05
N MET A 107 4.57 -11.75 7.63
CA MET A 107 5.95 -11.30 7.44
C MET A 107 6.90 -12.35 8.03
N PRO A 108 7.85 -12.89 7.25
CA PRO A 108 8.93 -13.68 7.82
C PRO A 108 9.73 -12.83 8.82
N ASP A 109 10.55 -13.48 9.65
CA ASP A 109 11.46 -12.74 10.53
C ASP A 109 12.33 -11.81 9.68
N PRO A 110 12.22 -10.48 9.87
CA PRO A 110 12.95 -9.52 9.06
C PRO A 110 14.39 -9.39 9.56
N GLU A 111 15.33 -9.32 8.63
CA GLU A 111 16.74 -9.06 8.94
C GLU A 111 17.03 -7.57 9.13
N VAL A 112 16.24 -6.70 8.48
CA VAL A 112 16.41 -5.24 8.53
C VAL A 112 15.11 -4.55 8.90
N GLY A 113 15.19 -3.60 9.84
CA GLY A 113 14.14 -2.64 10.14
C GLY A 113 14.68 -1.22 10.01
N VAL A 114 13.95 -0.34 9.33
CA VAL A 114 14.35 1.06 9.13
C VAL A 114 13.14 1.99 9.13
N ASN A 115 13.28 3.17 9.71
CA ASN A 115 12.28 4.24 9.61
C ASN A 115 12.53 5.07 8.35
N ILE A 116 11.47 5.35 7.60
CA ILE A 116 11.51 6.24 6.43
C ILE A 116 10.49 7.36 6.67
N GLU A 117 10.98 8.56 6.86
CA GLU A 117 10.16 9.76 7.02
C GLU A 117 9.46 10.11 5.70
N GLU A 118 8.27 10.68 5.80
CA GLU A 118 7.47 11.10 4.63
C GLU A 118 8.24 12.01 3.69
N ASP A 119 9.01 12.94 4.23
CA ASP A 119 9.83 13.87 3.44
C ASP A 119 10.89 13.13 2.60
N LYS A 120 11.55 12.12 3.18
CA LYS A 120 12.52 11.30 2.45
C LYS A 120 11.85 10.47 1.36
N LEU A 121 10.69 9.87 1.67
CA LEU A 121 9.90 9.13 0.69
C LEU A 121 9.44 10.02 -0.48
N ASN A 122 9.05 11.26 -0.20
CA ASN A 122 8.69 12.24 -1.21
C ASN A 122 9.89 12.67 -2.06
N GLN A 123 11.09 12.81 -1.46
CA GLN A 123 12.34 13.07 -2.21
C GLN A 123 12.67 11.90 -3.14
N ILE A 124 12.57 10.66 -2.68
CA ILE A 124 12.77 9.44 -3.47
C ILE A 124 11.81 9.42 -4.68
N ARG A 125 10.51 9.62 -4.45
CA ARG A 125 9.51 9.66 -5.53
C ARG A 125 9.77 10.78 -6.55
N LYS A 126 10.16 11.95 -6.07
CA LYS A 126 10.49 13.10 -6.92
C LYS A 126 11.75 12.84 -7.74
N ALA A 127 12.79 12.29 -7.13
CA ALA A 127 14.03 11.91 -7.81
C ALA A 127 13.76 10.85 -8.90
N ALA A 128 12.97 9.84 -8.59
CA ALA A 128 12.56 8.80 -9.54
C ALA A 128 11.86 9.40 -10.78
N ALA A 129 10.93 10.32 -10.56
CA ALA A 129 10.22 11.00 -11.65
C ALA A 129 11.14 11.87 -12.50
N VAL A 130 12.11 12.56 -11.90
CA VAL A 130 13.07 13.44 -12.59
C VAL A 130 14.10 12.63 -13.38
N LEU A 131 14.63 11.55 -12.80
CA LEU A 131 15.65 10.70 -13.40
C LEU A 131 15.06 9.66 -14.37
N GLY A 132 13.75 9.41 -14.32
CA GLY A 132 13.09 8.38 -15.11
C GLY A 132 13.39 6.95 -14.65
N HIS A 133 13.85 6.78 -13.40
CA HIS A 133 14.17 5.48 -12.82
C HIS A 133 12.98 4.89 -12.07
N THR A 134 12.91 3.55 -12.05
CA THR A 134 11.80 2.81 -11.45
C THR A 134 12.22 1.90 -10.31
N GLU A 135 13.50 1.90 -9.92
CA GLU A 135 14.04 1.04 -8.88
C GLU A 135 14.56 1.88 -7.70
N LEU A 136 14.24 1.42 -6.50
CA LEU A 136 14.73 1.92 -5.22
C LEU A 136 15.56 0.81 -4.59
N ALA A 137 16.87 1.02 -4.47
CA ALA A 137 17.74 0.16 -3.68
C ALA A 137 17.83 0.72 -2.26
N ILE A 138 17.59 -0.12 -1.26
CA ILE A 138 17.86 0.13 0.15
C ILE A 138 19.09 -0.70 0.50
N THR A 139 20.22 -0.03 0.66
CA THR A 139 21.51 -0.65 0.93
C THR A 139 21.94 -0.39 2.35
N GLY A 140 22.60 -1.36 2.95
CA GLY A 140 23.17 -1.21 4.27
C GLY A 140 24.55 -1.81 4.38
N ASN A 141 25.41 -1.15 5.17
CA ASN A 141 26.73 -1.65 5.53
C ASN A 141 27.11 -1.05 6.88
N ASN A 142 27.49 -1.92 7.82
CA ASN A 142 27.97 -1.53 9.14
C ASN A 142 27.06 -0.52 9.90
N GLY A 143 25.74 -0.62 9.69
CA GLY A 143 24.71 0.20 10.35
C GLY A 143 24.36 1.49 9.62
N LEU A 144 25.06 1.86 8.55
CA LEU A 144 24.62 2.92 7.64
C LEU A 144 23.62 2.35 6.65
N ILE A 145 22.44 2.96 6.54
CA ILE A 145 21.40 2.59 5.56
C ILE A 145 21.16 3.77 4.62
N ILE A 146 21.25 3.51 3.32
CA ILE A 146 21.06 4.48 2.24
C ILE A 146 19.92 3.99 1.33
N ALA A 147 19.08 4.90 0.90
CA ALA A 147 18.11 4.69 -0.17
C ALA A 147 18.63 5.33 -1.46
N SER A 148 18.70 4.56 -2.54
CA SER A 148 19.22 5.00 -3.83
C SER A 148 18.18 4.78 -4.93
N VAL A 149 17.88 5.82 -5.70
CA VAL A 149 17.07 5.74 -6.93
C VAL A 149 18.01 5.60 -8.10
N LEU A 150 17.94 4.49 -8.82
CA LEU A 150 18.91 4.14 -9.87
C LEU A 150 18.28 3.25 -10.95
N ASP A 151 19.03 3.02 -12.02
CA ASP A 151 18.81 1.93 -12.96
C ASP A 151 19.81 0.80 -12.66
N THR A 152 19.35 -0.32 -12.13
CA THR A 152 20.23 -1.45 -11.78
C THR A 152 20.88 -2.12 -13.00
N LYS A 153 20.42 -1.81 -14.22
CA LYS A 153 20.92 -2.37 -15.48
C LYS A 153 21.98 -1.48 -16.15
N ASP A 154 22.06 -0.21 -15.76
CA ASP A 154 23.01 0.75 -16.31
C ASP A 154 23.81 1.43 -15.19
N SER A 155 25.03 0.95 -14.94
CA SER A 155 25.92 1.49 -13.91
C SER A 155 26.45 2.90 -14.23
N THR A 156 26.19 3.43 -15.43
CA THR A 156 26.57 4.79 -15.86
C THR A 156 25.42 5.78 -15.76
N SER A 157 24.22 5.32 -15.39
CA SER A 157 23.06 6.17 -15.22
C SER A 157 23.21 7.11 -14.01
N ASN A 158 22.52 8.26 -14.09
CA ASN A 158 22.44 9.15 -12.93
C ASN A 158 21.78 8.44 -11.75
N LEU A 159 22.21 8.74 -10.53
CA LEU A 159 21.61 8.20 -9.33
C LEU A 159 21.29 9.31 -8.33
N PHE A 160 20.32 9.08 -7.47
CA PHE A 160 20.01 9.91 -6.30
C PHE A 160 20.12 9.06 -5.05
N GLU A 161 20.76 9.59 -4.02
CA GLU A 161 20.94 8.91 -2.73
C GLU A 161 20.45 9.78 -1.58
N VAL A 162 19.84 9.15 -0.59
CA VAL A 162 19.48 9.76 0.68
C VAL A 162 19.76 8.80 1.83
N GLU A 163 20.43 9.31 2.86
CA GLU A 163 20.68 8.56 4.08
C GLU A 163 19.36 8.35 4.85
N LEU A 164 19.07 7.10 5.22
CA LEU A 164 17.92 6.74 6.04
C LEU A 164 18.29 6.60 7.52
N ASP A 165 19.39 5.90 7.81
CA ASP A 165 19.85 5.61 9.17
C ASP A 165 21.39 5.51 9.19
N LYS A 166 22.03 5.98 10.28
CA LYS A 166 23.51 5.91 10.44
C LYS A 166 23.93 4.89 11.50
N ASP A 167 23.02 4.55 12.40
CA ASP A 167 23.29 3.74 13.59
C ASP A 167 22.35 2.53 13.69
N ASN A 168 21.93 1.99 12.53
CA ASN A 168 21.08 0.83 12.48
C ASN A 168 21.70 -0.39 13.16
N SER A 169 20.87 -1.21 13.80
CA SER A 169 21.33 -2.43 14.48
C SER A 169 21.86 -3.49 13.51
N CYS A 170 21.39 -3.50 12.26
CA CYS A 170 21.91 -4.39 11.23
C CYS A 170 23.29 -3.94 10.77
N LYS A 171 24.31 -4.78 11.01
CA LYS A 171 25.70 -4.52 10.59
C LYS A 171 26.10 -5.31 9.35
N THR A 172 25.26 -6.23 8.91
CA THR A 172 25.44 -7.05 7.70
C THR A 172 25.30 -6.19 6.46
N GLU A 173 26.07 -6.50 5.43
CA GLU A 173 25.92 -5.86 4.12
C GLU A 173 24.68 -6.42 3.42
N PHE A 174 23.89 -5.54 2.82
CA PHE A 174 22.71 -5.92 2.06
C PHE A 174 22.40 -4.91 0.95
N ASN A 175 21.65 -5.39 -0.04
CA ASN A 175 21.06 -4.59 -1.10
C ASN A 175 19.65 -5.10 -1.40
N PHE A 176 18.62 -4.40 -0.93
CA PHE A 176 17.23 -4.74 -1.16
C PHE A 176 16.62 -3.78 -2.19
N VAL A 177 16.15 -4.33 -3.29
CA VAL A 177 15.60 -3.55 -4.41
C VAL A 177 14.08 -3.66 -4.45
N VAL A 178 13.41 -2.50 -4.50
CA VAL A 178 11.95 -2.36 -4.59
C VAL A 178 11.60 -1.61 -5.86
N SER A 179 10.58 -2.07 -6.57
CA SER A 179 10.01 -1.31 -7.69
C SER A 179 9.24 -0.10 -7.18
N ILE A 180 9.63 1.11 -7.57
CA ILE A 180 8.99 2.37 -7.15
C ILE A 180 7.51 2.44 -7.56
N PRO A 181 7.06 1.96 -8.74
CA PRO A 181 5.65 1.82 -9.07
C PRO A 181 4.82 1.01 -8.07
N ASN A 182 5.46 0.13 -7.29
CA ASN A 182 4.81 -0.63 -6.23
C ASN A 182 4.66 0.16 -4.92
N LEU A 183 5.32 1.33 -4.76
CA LEU A 183 5.19 2.20 -3.59
C LEU A 183 3.90 3.04 -3.64
N LYS A 184 2.76 2.37 -3.80
CA LYS A 184 1.41 2.97 -3.79
C LYS A 184 0.94 3.18 -2.34
N LEU A 185 1.67 3.98 -1.60
CA LEU A 185 1.55 4.17 -0.17
C LEU A 185 0.75 5.44 0.16
N LEU A 186 -0.04 5.43 1.23
CA LEU A 186 -0.63 6.61 1.85
C LEU A 186 0.45 7.59 2.32
N PRO A 187 0.16 8.90 2.46
CA PRO A 187 1.08 9.84 3.11
C PRO A 187 1.40 9.44 4.55
N GLY A 188 2.60 9.78 5.01
CA GLY A 188 3.06 9.56 6.37
C GLY A 188 4.43 8.88 6.45
N ASP A 189 4.93 8.78 7.66
CA ASP A 189 6.15 8.06 7.99
C ASP A 189 5.89 6.55 8.01
N TYR A 190 6.93 5.78 7.74
CA TYR A 190 6.85 4.32 7.67
C TYR A 190 7.94 3.65 8.50
N PHE A 191 7.56 2.62 9.25
CA PHE A 191 8.49 1.61 9.68
C PHE A 191 8.52 0.50 8.65
N VAL A 192 9.70 0.21 8.10
CA VAL A 192 9.89 -0.76 7.02
C VAL A 192 10.68 -1.93 7.56
N SER A 193 10.06 -3.11 7.56
CA SER A 193 10.70 -4.39 7.85
C SER A 193 11.00 -5.11 6.56
N ILE A 194 12.25 -5.58 6.38
CA ILE A 194 12.70 -6.19 5.12
C ILE A 194 13.27 -7.57 5.40
N SER A 195 12.87 -8.55 4.58
CA SER A 195 13.40 -9.91 4.67
C SER A 195 14.08 -10.35 3.38
N SER A 196 15.19 -11.09 3.53
CA SER A 196 15.91 -11.77 2.46
C SER A 196 15.04 -12.78 1.69
N LYS A 197 13.86 -13.11 2.21
CA LYS A 197 12.81 -13.90 1.52
C LYS A 197 12.04 -13.10 0.47
N LEU A 198 12.62 -11.99 0.00
CA LEU A 198 12.11 -11.10 -1.06
C LEU A 198 10.75 -10.46 -0.74
N ILE A 199 10.55 -10.06 0.50
CA ILE A 199 9.37 -9.34 0.94
C ILE A 199 9.73 -8.22 1.91
N SER A 200 9.03 -7.09 1.81
CA SER A 200 9.06 -6.00 2.77
C SER A 200 7.66 -5.70 3.31
N ASN A 201 7.58 -5.30 4.57
CA ASN A 201 6.38 -4.77 5.20
C ASN A 201 6.59 -3.29 5.52
N TRP A 202 5.66 -2.46 5.10
CA TRP A 202 5.64 -1.02 5.29
C TRP A 202 4.45 -0.65 6.18
N THR A 203 4.70 -0.40 7.45
CA THR A 203 3.68 0.01 8.44
C THR A 203 3.59 1.52 8.50
N ASN A 204 2.43 2.09 8.21
CA ASN A 204 2.21 3.53 8.23
C ASN A 204 2.01 4.04 9.67
N SER A 205 2.57 5.20 10.00
CA SER A 205 2.46 5.80 11.34
C SER A 205 1.13 6.54 11.59
N ASN A 206 0.48 7.03 10.52
CA ASN A 206 -0.71 7.88 10.61
C ASN A 206 -2.01 7.10 10.42
N TYR A 207 -1.95 6.00 9.66
CA TYR A 207 -3.09 5.15 9.36
C TYR A 207 -2.79 3.71 9.80
N PRO A 208 -3.76 2.97 10.34
CA PRO A 208 -3.57 1.55 10.67
C PRO A 208 -3.58 0.69 9.40
N VAL A 209 -2.57 0.89 8.56
CA VAL A 209 -2.39 0.24 7.26
C VAL A 209 -0.99 -0.33 7.14
N ASP A 210 -0.92 -1.60 6.71
CA ASP A 210 0.30 -2.31 6.36
C ASP A 210 0.31 -2.62 4.87
N TYR A 211 1.46 -2.43 4.23
CA TYR A 211 1.70 -2.82 2.85
C TYR A 211 2.80 -3.88 2.79
N PHE A 212 2.49 -5.02 2.21
CA PHE A 212 3.47 -6.06 1.89
C PHE A 212 3.86 -5.91 0.43
N ILE A 213 5.13 -5.63 0.19
CA ILE A 213 5.67 -5.34 -1.15
C ILE A 213 6.78 -6.33 -1.46
N ALA A 214 6.65 -7.00 -2.61
CA ALA A 214 7.69 -7.90 -3.09
C ALA A 214 8.95 -7.13 -3.45
N LEU A 215 10.11 -7.69 -3.12
CA LEU A 215 11.41 -7.21 -3.56
C LEU A 215 11.76 -7.79 -4.93
N GLU A 216 12.63 -7.09 -5.65
CA GLU A 216 13.18 -7.56 -6.91
C GLU A 216 14.20 -8.70 -6.68
N LYS A 217 14.34 -9.58 -7.69
CA LYS A 217 15.18 -10.79 -7.58
C LYS A 217 16.66 -10.53 -7.46
N ASN A 218 17.11 -9.31 -7.81
CA ASN A 218 18.49 -8.85 -7.66
C ASN A 218 18.80 -8.31 -6.24
N SER A 219 17.89 -8.48 -5.31
CA SER A 219 18.13 -8.20 -3.89
C SER A 219 19.06 -9.24 -3.28
N SER A 220 19.95 -8.81 -2.37
CA SER A 220 20.91 -9.65 -1.64
C SER A 220 21.00 -9.29 -0.17
N TYR A 221 21.38 -10.27 0.64
CA TYR A 221 21.72 -10.14 2.06
C TYR A 221 22.89 -11.08 2.33
N ASP A 222 24.03 -10.52 2.70
CA ASP A 222 25.26 -11.28 2.92
C ASP A 222 25.27 -11.85 4.34
N VAL A 223 25.19 -13.17 4.46
CA VAL A 223 25.18 -13.92 5.75
C VAL A 223 26.58 -14.31 6.14
#